data_c45f7c3f822a34dada171c08c2e194e3
#
_entry.id   c45f7c3f822a34dada171c08c2e194e3
#
_cell.length_a   1.000
_cell.length_b   1.000
_cell.length_c   1.000
_cell.angle_alpha   90.00
_cell.angle_beta   90.00
_cell.angle_gamma   90.00
#
_symmetry.space_group_name_H-M   'P 1'
#
loop_
_entity.id
_entity.type
_entity.pdbx_description
1 polymer ?
#
loop_
_entity_poly.entity_id
_entity_poly.type
_entity_poly.pdbx_seq_one_letter_code
_entity_poly.pdbx_strand_id
1 'polypeptide(L)'
;MKKSLAIVGAGAWGSALAIALSEKFDQIFLITKDNANTDRLGNQHEALSIPFNSNISIGSSFEAIKDSQAVLIATPSSSFNSVLTNLEPHINRKPVAWVTKGFDPDNGKLLHESFSQKLPNHH
;
A
#
# COMPACT_ATOMS: atom_id res chain seq x y z
N MET A 1 -0.51 -10.60 19.83
CA MET A 1 0.18 -9.82 18.78
C MET A 1 -0.80 -8.99 17.99
N LYS A 2 -0.49 -7.72 17.75
CA LYS A 2 -1.30 -6.89 16.89
C LYS A 2 -1.20 -7.35 15.45
N LYS A 3 -2.33 -7.51 14.80
CA LYS A 3 -2.38 -7.72 13.36
C LYS A 3 -2.35 -6.35 12.69
N SER A 4 -1.33 -6.10 11.89
CA SER A 4 -1.17 -4.83 11.20
C SER A 4 -0.90 -5.05 9.72
N LEU A 5 -1.45 -4.15 8.90
CA LEU A 5 -1.35 -4.19 7.45
C LEU A 5 -0.93 -2.81 6.94
N ALA A 6 0.03 -2.77 6.04
CA ALA A 6 0.35 -1.55 5.31
C ALA A 6 -0.30 -1.61 3.93
N ILE A 7 -1.03 -0.57 3.55
CA ILE A 7 -1.61 -0.43 2.22
C ILE A 7 -0.91 0.71 1.53
N VAL A 8 -0.25 0.43 0.42
CA VAL A 8 0.43 1.45 -0.37
C VAL A 8 -0.47 1.90 -1.50
N GLY A 9 -0.87 3.15 -1.46
CA GLY A 9 -1.77 3.74 -2.43
C GLY A 9 -3.08 4.18 -1.79
N ALA A 10 -3.27 5.49 -1.69
CA ALA A 10 -4.41 6.08 -0.98
C ALA A 10 -5.42 6.72 -1.95
N GLY A 11 -5.58 6.16 -3.13
CA GLY A 11 -6.66 6.52 -4.03
C GLY A 11 -7.98 5.96 -3.51
N ALA A 12 -9.05 6.10 -4.29
CA ALA A 12 -10.37 5.61 -3.88
C ALA A 12 -10.35 4.12 -3.56
N TRP A 13 -9.69 3.32 -4.39
CA TRP A 13 -9.62 1.86 -4.21
C TRP A 13 -8.83 1.48 -2.95
N GLY A 14 -7.64 2.05 -2.78
CA GLY A 14 -6.81 1.77 -1.59
C GLY A 14 -7.50 2.23 -0.31
N SER A 15 -8.14 3.39 -0.34
CA SER A 15 -8.89 3.90 0.80
C SER A 15 -10.09 3.02 1.14
N ALA A 16 -10.82 2.54 0.13
CA ALA A 16 -11.94 1.61 0.36
C ALA A 16 -11.47 0.30 0.96
N LEU A 17 -10.33 -0.23 0.48
CA LEU A 17 -9.73 -1.44 1.05
C LEU A 17 -9.31 -1.23 2.49
N ALA A 18 -8.72 -0.08 2.81
CA ALA A 18 -8.33 0.24 4.18
C ALA A 18 -9.54 0.20 5.12
N ILE A 19 -10.65 0.81 4.70
CA ILE A 19 -11.89 0.80 5.49
C ILE A 19 -12.42 -0.62 5.66
N ALA A 20 -12.51 -1.37 4.57
CA ALA A 20 -13.05 -2.73 4.59
C ALA A 20 -12.19 -3.67 5.46
N LEU A 21 -10.86 -3.54 5.37
CA LEU A 21 -9.94 -4.41 6.10
C LEU A 21 -9.69 -3.94 7.53
N SER A 22 -10.07 -2.72 7.88
CA SER A 22 -9.85 -2.20 9.23
C SER A 22 -10.58 -3.00 10.31
N GLU A 23 -11.62 -3.72 9.94
CA GLU A 23 -12.35 -4.62 10.85
C GLU A 23 -11.58 -5.92 11.12
N LYS A 24 -10.67 -6.28 10.23
CA LYS A 24 -9.90 -7.54 10.30
C LYS A 24 -8.51 -7.36 10.91
N PHE A 25 -8.03 -6.11 11.00
CA PHE A 25 -6.70 -5.81 11.50
C PHE A 25 -6.79 -4.85 12.68
N ASP A 26 -5.83 -4.95 13.59
CA ASP A 26 -5.77 -4.03 14.73
C ASP A 26 -5.29 -2.64 14.32
N GLN A 27 -4.43 -2.59 13.30
CA GLN A 27 -3.87 -1.35 12.80
C GLN A 27 -3.69 -1.44 11.29
N ILE A 28 -4.09 -0.39 10.58
CA ILE A 28 -3.82 -0.24 9.15
C ILE A 28 -3.00 1.04 8.94
N PHE A 29 -1.89 0.91 8.21
CA PHE A 29 -1.09 2.06 7.77
C PHE A 29 -1.39 2.30 6.29
N LEU A 30 -2.09 3.39 6.00
CA LEU A 30 -2.40 3.77 4.63
C LEU A 30 -1.33 4.75 4.15
N ILE A 31 -0.50 4.32 3.21
CA ILE A 31 0.65 5.07 2.75
C ILE A 31 0.28 5.86 1.51
N THR A 32 0.36 7.18 1.61
CA THR A 32 0.05 8.10 0.53
C THR A 32 1.30 8.41 -0.29
N LYS A 33 1.09 9.05 -1.43
CA LYS A 33 2.17 9.46 -2.32
C LYS A 33 3.09 10.50 -1.67
N ASP A 34 2.52 11.46 -0.93
CA ASP A 34 3.26 12.55 -0.31
C ASP A 34 2.44 13.18 0.83
N ASN A 35 3.06 14.12 1.55
CA ASN A 35 2.40 14.79 2.68
C ASN A 35 1.19 15.61 2.25
N ALA A 36 1.20 16.18 1.06
CA ALA A 36 0.06 16.95 0.56
C ALA A 36 -1.17 16.06 0.41
N ASN A 37 -1.00 14.83 -0.08
CA ASN A 37 -2.09 13.88 -0.17
C ASN A 37 -2.56 13.42 1.21
N THR A 38 -1.65 13.24 2.16
CA THR A 38 -2.00 12.91 3.54
C THR A 38 -2.88 13.99 4.14
N ASP A 39 -2.51 15.25 3.99
CA ASP A 39 -3.26 16.37 4.52
C ASP A 39 -4.62 16.51 3.84
N ARG A 40 -4.69 16.30 2.54
CA ARG A 40 -5.93 16.39 1.78
C ARG A 40 -6.94 15.33 2.18
N LEU A 41 -6.48 14.12 2.46
CA LEU A 41 -7.38 13.04 2.86
C LEU A 41 -8.01 13.29 4.23
N GLY A 42 -7.21 13.83 5.16
CA GLY A 42 -7.71 14.03 6.52
C GLY A 42 -8.25 12.72 7.10
N ASN A 43 -9.56 12.68 7.38
CA ASN A 43 -10.20 11.50 7.94
C ASN A 43 -11.17 10.80 6.98
N GLN A 44 -11.21 11.25 5.72
CA GLN A 44 -12.13 10.68 4.74
C GLN A 44 -11.64 10.96 3.31
N HIS A 45 -11.71 9.95 2.45
CA HIS A 45 -11.43 10.14 1.03
C HIS A 45 -12.66 10.78 0.37
N GLU A 46 -12.44 11.78 -0.48
CA GLU A 46 -13.51 12.55 -1.13
C GLU A 46 -14.47 11.72 -1.97
N ALA A 47 -13.98 10.60 -2.54
CA ALA A 47 -14.79 9.72 -3.38
C ALA A 47 -15.61 8.70 -2.56
N LEU A 48 -15.43 8.64 -1.26
CA LEU A 48 -16.08 7.67 -0.39
C LEU A 48 -17.02 8.38 0.57
N SER A 49 -18.14 7.73 0.88
CA SER A 49 -19.12 8.28 1.82
C SER A 49 -18.86 7.91 3.28
N ILE A 50 -17.86 7.07 3.53
CA ILE A 50 -17.54 6.57 4.86
C ILE A 50 -16.18 7.10 5.29
N PRO A 51 -16.07 7.71 6.48
CA PRO A 51 -14.77 8.17 6.98
C PRO A 51 -13.86 7.00 7.38
N PHE A 52 -12.56 7.28 7.50
CA PHE A 52 -11.61 6.30 7.98
C PHE A 52 -11.86 5.98 9.47
N ASN A 53 -11.74 4.70 9.81
CA ASN A 53 -11.83 4.27 11.19
C ASN A 53 -10.59 4.73 11.98
N SER A 54 -10.73 4.79 13.31
CA SER A 54 -9.67 5.28 14.19
C SER A 54 -8.40 4.41 14.16
N ASN A 55 -8.49 3.15 13.73
CA ASN A 55 -7.34 2.27 13.62
C ASN A 55 -6.61 2.37 12.27
N ILE A 56 -6.99 3.33 11.44
CA ILE A 56 -6.30 3.62 10.18
C ILE A 56 -5.42 4.85 10.38
N SER A 57 -4.11 4.67 10.23
CA SER A 57 -3.15 5.78 10.26
C SER A 57 -2.74 6.11 8.83
N ILE A 58 -2.75 7.38 8.49
CA ILE A 58 -2.43 7.86 7.13
C ILE A 58 -1.11 8.61 7.18
N GLY A 59 -0.20 8.27 6.27
CA GLY A 59 1.08 8.95 6.19
C GLY A 59 1.75 8.66 4.86
N SER A 60 2.88 9.31 4.62
CA SER A 60 3.63 9.14 3.36
C SER A 60 4.94 8.38 3.53
N SER A 61 5.26 7.92 4.74
CA SER A 61 6.51 7.22 5.02
C SER A 61 6.36 5.72 4.86
N PHE A 62 7.28 5.09 4.14
CA PHE A 62 7.36 3.64 4.03
C PHE A 62 7.91 2.97 5.29
N GLU A 63 8.41 3.74 6.26
CA GLU A 63 8.89 3.18 7.53
C GLU A 63 7.80 2.49 8.32
N ALA A 64 6.54 2.87 8.12
CA ALA A 64 5.40 2.19 8.77
C ALA A 64 5.34 0.69 8.43
N ILE A 65 5.97 0.27 7.34
CA ILE A 65 6.02 -1.15 6.95
C ILE A 65 6.77 -1.98 7.97
N LYS A 66 7.72 -1.40 8.69
CA LYS A 66 8.46 -2.13 9.74
C LYS A 66 7.51 -2.69 10.80
N ASP A 67 6.46 -1.95 11.11
CA ASP A 67 5.48 -2.33 12.13
C ASP A 67 4.29 -3.11 11.56
N SER A 68 4.33 -3.40 10.27
CA SER A 68 3.26 -4.12 9.58
C SER A 68 3.65 -5.57 9.37
N GLN A 69 2.67 -6.47 9.42
CA GLN A 69 2.88 -7.90 9.18
C GLN A 69 2.84 -8.27 7.71
N ALA A 70 2.16 -7.46 6.91
CA ALA A 70 2.01 -7.68 5.47
C ALA A 70 1.83 -6.34 4.75
N VAL A 71 2.01 -6.36 3.44
CA VAL A 71 1.87 -5.17 2.59
C VAL A 71 0.92 -5.47 1.44
N LEU A 72 -0.02 -4.56 1.19
CA LEU A 72 -0.92 -4.61 0.05
C LEU A 72 -0.67 -3.38 -0.83
N ILE A 73 -0.34 -3.62 -2.09
CA ILE A 73 -0.11 -2.54 -3.05
C ILE A 73 -1.40 -2.27 -3.82
N ALA A 74 -1.89 -1.03 -3.76
CA ALA A 74 -3.13 -0.60 -4.41
C ALA A 74 -2.93 0.63 -5.29
N THR A 75 -1.72 0.80 -5.81
CA THR A 75 -1.38 1.89 -6.73
C THR A 75 -1.67 1.50 -8.18
N PRO A 76 -1.77 2.47 -9.11
CA PRO A 76 -1.80 2.16 -10.54
C PRO A 76 -0.52 1.45 -11.00
N SER A 77 -0.60 0.73 -12.11
CA SER A 77 0.58 0.03 -12.67
C SER A 77 1.72 0.99 -13.00
N SER A 78 1.41 2.24 -13.35
CA SER A 78 2.42 3.25 -13.64
C SER A 78 3.31 3.58 -12.42
N SER A 79 2.82 3.33 -11.21
CA SER A 79 3.58 3.58 -9.97
C SER A 79 4.18 2.31 -9.38
N PHE A 80 3.89 1.14 -9.94
CA PHE A 80 4.23 -0.14 -9.32
C PHE A 80 5.75 -0.29 -9.10
N ASN A 81 6.55 0.01 -10.11
CA ASN A 81 8.01 -0.12 -10.02
C ASN A 81 8.62 0.82 -8.99
N SER A 82 8.16 2.06 -8.91
CA SER A 82 8.66 2.99 -7.90
C SER A 82 8.24 2.57 -6.49
N VAL A 83 7.06 2.00 -6.34
CA VAL A 83 6.62 1.43 -5.06
C VAL A 83 7.55 0.28 -4.65
N LEU A 84 7.87 -0.63 -5.55
CA LEU A 84 8.79 -1.75 -5.25
C LEU A 84 10.16 -1.25 -4.81
N THR A 85 10.68 -0.22 -5.46
CA THR A 85 11.96 0.39 -5.09
C THR A 85 11.92 0.92 -3.66
N ASN A 86 10.84 1.59 -3.29
CA ASN A 86 10.67 2.14 -1.95
C ASN A 86 10.37 1.08 -0.90
N LEU A 87 9.75 -0.03 -1.29
CA LEU A 87 9.45 -1.15 -0.39
C LEU A 87 10.69 -1.92 0.02
N GLU A 88 11.61 -2.11 -0.91
CA GLU A 88 12.71 -3.05 -0.76
C GLU A 88 13.45 -2.92 0.58
N PRO A 89 13.80 -1.71 1.08
CA PRO A 89 14.50 -1.60 2.36
C PRO A 89 13.69 -2.02 3.59
N HIS A 90 12.37 -2.15 3.46
CA HIS A 90 11.47 -2.29 4.62
C HIS A 90 10.75 -3.64 4.71
N ILE A 91 10.69 -4.41 3.62
CA ILE A 91 9.79 -5.58 3.59
C ILE A 91 10.33 -6.83 4.30
N ASN A 92 11.63 -7.05 4.32
CA ASN A 92 12.28 -8.11 5.09
C ASN A 92 11.45 -9.42 5.18
N ARG A 93 11.13 -10.03 4.06
CA ARG A 93 10.36 -11.30 3.93
C ARG A 93 8.90 -11.21 4.30
N LYS A 94 8.35 -10.03 4.48
CA LYS A 94 6.91 -9.89 4.75
C LYS A 94 6.10 -10.25 3.51
N PRO A 95 4.92 -10.87 3.67
CA PRO A 95 4.04 -11.10 2.52
C PRO A 95 3.67 -9.80 1.84
N VAL A 96 3.72 -9.81 0.52
CA VAL A 96 3.33 -8.68 -0.32
C VAL A 96 2.31 -9.16 -1.33
N ALA A 97 1.17 -8.49 -1.35
CA ALA A 97 0.12 -8.73 -2.36
C ALA A 97 -0.15 -7.43 -3.09
N TRP A 98 -0.79 -7.52 -4.23
CA TRP A 98 -1.23 -6.33 -4.93
C TRP A 98 -2.56 -6.54 -5.63
N VAL A 99 -3.31 -5.46 -5.72
CA VAL A 99 -4.55 -5.38 -6.49
C VAL A 99 -4.37 -4.51 -7.73
N THR A 100 -3.13 -4.10 -7.98
CA THR A 100 -2.75 -3.33 -9.17
C THR A 100 -3.03 -4.13 -10.42
N LYS A 101 -3.68 -3.52 -11.41
CA LYS A 101 -4.05 -4.18 -12.67
C LYS A 101 -3.14 -3.72 -13.78
N GLY A 102 -2.98 -4.59 -14.78
CA GLY A 102 -2.27 -4.28 -16.01
C GLY A 102 -0.87 -4.82 -16.06
N PHE A 103 -0.11 -4.29 -16.97
CA PHE A 103 1.26 -4.69 -17.23
C PHE A 103 2.22 -3.59 -16.76
N ASP A 104 3.49 -3.98 -16.60
CA ASP A 104 4.55 -3.03 -16.31
C ASP A 104 4.66 -2.05 -17.49
N PRO A 105 4.48 -0.74 -17.27
CA PRO A 105 4.50 0.24 -18.37
C PRO A 105 5.90 0.42 -18.98
N ASP A 106 6.95 0.03 -18.26
CA ASP A 106 8.33 0.22 -18.73
C ASP A 106 8.76 -0.88 -19.70
N ASN A 107 8.27 -2.11 -19.53
CA ASN A 107 8.73 -3.26 -20.31
C ASN A 107 7.63 -4.18 -20.82
N GLY A 108 6.37 -3.90 -20.52
CA GLY A 108 5.23 -4.70 -20.98
C GLY A 108 5.09 -6.06 -20.30
N LYS A 109 5.88 -6.34 -19.28
CA LYS A 109 5.83 -7.61 -18.57
C LYS A 109 4.67 -7.65 -17.57
N LEU A 110 4.35 -8.86 -17.12
CA LEU A 110 3.40 -9.03 -16.02
C LEU A 110 4.02 -8.48 -14.72
N LEU A 111 3.17 -7.96 -13.83
CA LEU A 111 3.66 -7.33 -12.61
C LEU A 111 4.43 -8.28 -11.70
N HIS A 112 4.06 -9.57 -11.65
CA HIS A 112 4.80 -10.53 -10.83
C HIS A 112 6.23 -10.77 -11.36
N GLU A 113 6.43 -10.62 -12.65
CA GLU A 113 7.78 -10.69 -13.24
C GLU A 113 8.61 -9.49 -12.83
N SER A 114 8.00 -8.30 -12.83
CA SER A 114 8.66 -7.08 -12.37
C SER A 114 9.02 -7.18 -10.89
N PHE A 115 8.12 -7.72 -10.08
CA PHE A 115 8.36 -7.96 -8.66
C PHE A 115 9.57 -8.87 -8.46
N SER A 116 9.61 -9.99 -9.17
CA SER A 116 10.71 -10.96 -9.06
C SER A 116 12.06 -10.36 -9.46
N GLN A 117 12.08 -9.49 -10.45
CA GLN A 117 13.30 -8.82 -10.88
C GLN A 117 13.81 -7.82 -9.85
N LYS A 118 12.91 -7.02 -9.27
CA LYS A 118 13.31 -5.97 -8.31
C LYS A 118 13.60 -6.53 -6.93
N LEU A 119 12.95 -7.62 -6.56
CA LEU A 119 13.06 -8.22 -5.23
C LEU A 119 13.33 -9.73 -5.35
N PRO A 120 14.48 -10.10 -5.95
CA PRO A 120 14.75 -11.50 -6.28
C PRO A 120 14.85 -12.42 -5.06
N ASN A 121 15.18 -11.88 -3.89
CA ASN A 121 15.31 -12.65 -2.67
C ASN A 121 14.04 -12.72 -1.83
N HIS A 122 12.97 -12.13 -2.32
CA HIS A 122 11.68 -12.12 -1.64
C HIS A 122 10.78 -13.22 -2.20
N HIS A 123 10.18 -14.00 -1.32
CA HIS A 123 9.28 -15.09 -1.68
C HIS A 123 7.89 -14.88 -1.17
#